data_ef84c00766efc93a6d505ec6302d2461
#
_entry.id   ef84c00766efc93a6d505ec6302d2461
#
_cell.length_a   1.000
_cell.length_b   1.000
_cell.length_c   1.000
_cell.angle_alpha   90.00
_cell.angle_beta   90.00
_cell.angle_gamma   90.00
#
_symmetry.space_group_name_H-M   'P 1'
#
loop_
_entity.id
_entity.type
_entity.pdbx_description
1 polymer ?
#
loop_
_entity_poly.entity_id
_entity_poly.type
_entity_poly.pdbx_seq_one_letter_code
_entity_poly.pdbx_strand_id
1 'polypeptide(L)'
;MSIASVSDLSEGQSLKFEFVRAGQILEGVLVRFKGQLLAYENRCQHLPLPLDYGDNRFFTKDGRHLMCQMHGAVYEPTTGVCVRGPCFGARLAALPIAIARGKVWLAHGIAAAKPAVKRQNGRADRQKDSGPKRA
;
A
#
# COMPACT_ATOMS: atom_id res chain seq x y z
N MET A 1 5.24 16.56 6.83
CA MET A 1 5.59 16.14 5.47
C MET A 1 4.49 15.28 4.91
N SER A 2 4.04 15.58 3.70
CA SER A 2 3.04 14.74 3.04
C SER A 2 3.69 13.46 2.52
N ILE A 3 2.91 12.40 2.38
CA ILE A 3 3.42 11.15 1.84
C ILE A 3 3.28 11.07 0.32
N ALA A 4 2.36 11.83 -0.25
CA ALA A 4 2.15 11.82 -1.70
C ALA A 4 1.22 12.96 -2.07
N SER A 5 1.13 13.27 -3.37
CA SER A 5 0.07 14.11 -3.90
C SER A 5 -1.11 13.24 -4.31
N VAL A 6 -2.32 13.77 -4.20
CA VAL A 6 -3.52 13.01 -4.59
C VAL A 6 -3.42 12.55 -6.04
N SER A 7 -2.83 13.38 -6.91
CA SER A 7 -2.70 13.06 -8.33
C SER A 7 -1.63 12.02 -8.64
N ASP A 8 -0.84 11.60 -7.64
CA ASP A 8 0.22 10.62 -7.90
C ASP A 8 -0.34 9.22 -8.14
N LEU A 9 -1.61 8.98 -7.81
CA LEU A 9 -2.14 7.64 -7.78
C LEU A 9 -3.47 7.57 -8.55
N SER A 10 -3.52 6.72 -9.55
CA SER A 10 -4.75 6.43 -10.28
C SER A 10 -5.44 5.21 -9.70
N GLU A 11 -6.67 4.97 -10.15
CA GLU A 11 -7.44 3.81 -9.70
C GLU A 11 -6.65 2.52 -9.88
N GLY A 12 -6.59 1.69 -8.86
CA GLY A 12 -5.91 0.40 -8.91
C GLY A 12 -4.40 0.47 -8.75
N GLN A 13 -3.86 1.65 -8.44
CA GLN A 13 -2.43 1.82 -8.24
C GLN A 13 -2.08 1.87 -6.77
N SER A 14 -0.79 1.68 -6.48
CA SER A 14 -0.27 1.70 -5.12
C SER A 14 1.07 2.40 -5.08
N LEU A 15 1.35 3.03 -3.93
CA LEU A 15 2.64 3.66 -3.66
C LEU A 15 3.09 3.24 -2.27
N LYS A 16 4.36 2.89 -2.13
CA LYS A 16 4.93 2.59 -0.82
C LYS A 16 5.56 3.84 -0.23
N PHE A 17 5.51 3.96 1.08
CA PHE A 17 6.13 5.06 1.80
C PHE A 17 6.63 4.55 3.14
N GLU A 18 7.47 5.34 3.80
CA GLU A 18 7.96 5.01 5.13
C GLU A 18 7.35 5.96 6.15
N PHE A 19 7.09 5.44 7.33
CA PHE A 19 6.57 6.25 8.43
C PHE A 19 7.23 5.81 9.73
N VAL A 20 7.14 6.68 10.74
CA VAL A 20 7.73 6.41 12.06
C VAL A 20 6.59 6.25 13.06
N ARG A 21 6.68 5.19 13.83
CA ARG A 21 5.76 4.96 14.95
C ARG A 21 6.55 4.34 16.08
N ALA A 22 6.43 4.95 17.28
CA ALA A 22 7.13 4.46 18.47
C ALA A 22 8.64 4.30 18.26
N GLY A 23 9.24 5.24 17.53
CA GLY A 23 10.68 5.24 17.28
C GLY A 23 11.14 4.26 16.21
N GLN A 24 10.22 3.57 15.55
CA GLN A 24 10.58 2.60 14.51
C GLN A 24 10.17 3.11 13.15
N ILE A 25 11.00 2.83 12.14
CA ILE A 25 10.68 3.14 10.75
C ILE A 25 9.99 1.92 10.17
N LEU A 26 8.77 2.14 9.67
CA LEU A 26 7.93 1.07 9.13
C LEU A 26 7.51 1.44 7.71
N GLU A 27 7.10 0.45 6.94
CA GLU A 27 6.65 0.68 5.58
C GLU A 27 5.13 0.67 5.50
N GLY A 28 4.59 1.66 4.78
CA GLY A 28 3.17 1.72 4.49
C GLY A 28 2.92 1.64 3.01
N VAL A 29 1.67 1.38 2.65
CA VAL A 29 1.23 1.40 1.26
C VAL A 29 -0.02 2.26 1.16
N LEU A 30 -0.03 3.12 0.15
CA LEU A 30 -1.18 3.95 -0.20
C LEU A 30 -1.78 3.35 -1.46
N VAL A 31 -3.08 3.11 -1.47
CA VAL A 31 -3.75 2.55 -2.64
C VAL A 31 -4.95 3.40 -2.99
N ARG A 32 -5.33 3.40 -4.27
CA ARG A 32 -6.59 4.00 -4.71
C ARG A 32 -7.52 2.90 -5.18
N PHE A 33 -8.69 2.85 -4.54
CA PHE A 33 -9.66 1.82 -4.84
C PHE A 33 -11.06 2.42 -4.80
N LYS A 34 -11.80 2.28 -5.89
CA LYS A 34 -13.15 2.85 -6.05
C LYS A 34 -13.17 4.33 -5.71
N GLY A 35 -12.17 5.06 -6.19
CA GLY A 35 -12.05 6.49 -6.01
C GLY A 35 -11.56 6.93 -4.63
N GLN A 36 -11.34 6.01 -3.70
CA GLN A 36 -10.87 6.32 -2.37
C GLN A 36 -9.37 6.08 -2.24
N LEU A 37 -8.72 6.93 -1.45
CA LEU A 37 -7.33 6.70 -1.06
C LEU A 37 -7.34 6.03 0.31
N LEU A 38 -6.62 4.92 0.41
CA LEU A 38 -6.56 4.12 1.62
C LEU A 38 -5.11 3.81 1.93
N ALA A 39 -4.74 3.79 3.19
CA ALA A 39 -3.37 3.49 3.59
C ALA A 39 -3.35 2.39 4.63
N TYR A 40 -2.41 1.48 4.48
CA TYR A 40 -2.23 0.38 5.39
C TYR A 40 -0.75 0.18 5.68
N GLU A 41 -0.45 -0.42 6.82
CA GLU A 41 0.86 -0.94 7.07
C GLU A 41 1.15 -2.05 6.06
N ASN A 42 2.31 -2.03 5.40
CA ASN A 42 2.66 -3.06 4.42
C ASN A 42 3.18 -4.29 5.14
N ARG A 43 2.25 -5.03 5.70
CA ARG A 43 2.58 -6.18 6.53
C ARG A 43 1.43 -7.18 6.52
N CYS A 44 1.71 -8.40 6.06
CA CYS A 44 0.72 -9.45 6.02
C CYS A 44 0.36 -9.89 7.44
N GLN A 45 -0.91 -10.14 7.68
CA GLN A 45 -1.39 -10.57 8.99
C GLN A 45 -1.11 -12.04 9.28
N HIS A 46 -0.78 -12.81 8.24
CA HIS A 46 -0.38 -14.20 8.41
C HIS A 46 1.07 -14.27 8.91
N LEU A 47 1.97 -13.57 8.23
CA LEU A 47 3.37 -13.50 8.61
C LEU A 47 3.82 -12.04 8.50
N PRO A 48 4.77 -11.58 9.32
CA PRO A 48 5.17 -10.16 9.31
C PRO A 48 6.07 -9.85 8.12
N LEU A 49 5.54 -10.04 6.91
CA LEU A 49 6.25 -9.82 5.67
C LEU A 49 5.50 -8.80 4.83
N PRO A 50 6.21 -8.06 3.96
CA PRO A 50 5.53 -7.13 3.05
C PRO A 50 4.53 -7.86 2.16
N LEU A 51 3.37 -7.24 1.95
CA LEU A 51 2.32 -7.83 1.09
C LEU A 51 2.83 -8.05 -0.33
N ASP A 52 3.59 -7.11 -0.84
CA ASP A 52 4.06 -7.15 -2.22
C ASP A 52 5.35 -7.95 -2.40
N TYR A 53 5.90 -8.44 -1.33
CA TYR A 53 7.17 -9.17 -1.34
C TYR A 53 8.27 -8.39 -2.08
N GLY A 54 8.20 -7.05 -2.01
CA GLY A 54 9.22 -6.17 -2.56
C GLY A 54 9.02 -5.71 -3.98
N ASP A 55 7.99 -6.16 -4.72
CA ASP A 55 7.86 -5.83 -6.14
C ASP A 55 6.67 -4.92 -6.46
N ASN A 56 6.10 -4.27 -5.44
CA ASN A 56 5.05 -3.28 -5.59
C ASN A 56 3.76 -3.79 -6.26
N ARG A 57 3.46 -5.06 -6.07
CA ARG A 57 2.21 -5.65 -6.55
C ARG A 57 1.32 -5.97 -5.38
N PHE A 58 0.27 -5.20 -5.20
CA PHE A 58 -0.61 -5.33 -4.05
C PHE A 58 -2.00 -5.83 -4.40
N PHE A 59 -2.42 -5.69 -5.66
CA PHE A 59 -3.77 -6.06 -6.06
C PHE A 59 -3.80 -7.45 -6.70
N THR A 60 -4.95 -8.12 -6.57
CA THR A 60 -5.23 -9.33 -7.35
C THR A 60 -5.32 -8.95 -8.82
N LYS A 61 -5.24 -9.96 -9.70
CA LYS A 61 -5.28 -9.70 -11.14
C LYS A 61 -6.53 -8.96 -11.58
N ASP A 62 -7.66 -9.23 -10.94
CA ASP A 62 -8.91 -8.56 -11.30
C ASP A 62 -9.03 -7.17 -10.66
N GLY A 63 -8.05 -6.77 -9.84
CA GLY A 63 -8.04 -5.46 -9.23
C GLY A 63 -9.06 -5.26 -8.11
N ARG A 64 -9.73 -6.32 -7.67
CA ARG A 64 -10.81 -6.20 -6.69
C ARG A 64 -10.37 -6.35 -5.25
N HIS A 65 -9.19 -6.91 -5.02
CA HIS A 65 -8.71 -7.20 -3.68
C HIS A 65 -7.23 -6.90 -3.58
N LEU A 66 -6.76 -6.71 -2.35
CA LEU A 66 -5.33 -6.72 -2.05
C LEU A 66 -4.93 -8.15 -1.76
N MET A 67 -3.70 -8.51 -2.09
CA MET A 67 -3.25 -9.88 -1.90
C MET A 67 -1.82 -9.91 -1.38
N CYS A 68 -1.58 -10.80 -0.40
CA CYS A 68 -0.23 -11.10 0.03
C CYS A 68 0.40 -12.04 -0.99
N GLN A 69 1.49 -11.60 -1.61
CA GLN A 69 2.11 -12.36 -2.70
C GLN A 69 2.76 -13.67 -2.24
N MET A 70 3.06 -13.78 -0.95
CA MET A 70 3.71 -14.98 -0.45
C MET A 70 2.77 -16.18 -0.34
N HIS A 71 1.64 -16.01 0.35
CA HIS A 71 0.75 -17.14 0.64
C HIS A 71 -0.67 -16.92 0.17
N GLY A 72 -0.91 -15.87 -0.59
CA GLY A 72 -2.20 -15.66 -1.21
C GLY A 72 -3.33 -15.20 -0.29
N ALA A 73 -3.00 -14.65 0.90
CA ALA A 73 -4.04 -14.05 1.74
C ALA A 73 -4.66 -12.88 0.98
N VAL A 74 -5.99 -12.82 0.94
CA VAL A 74 -6.72 -11.84 0.14
C VAL A 74 -7.49 -10.94 1.09
N TYR A 75 -7.35 -9.62 0.89
CA TYR A 75 -7.95 -8.63 1.77
C TYR A 75 -8.91 -7.71 1.00
N GLU A 76 -10.00 -7.34 1.66
CA GLU A 76 -10.93 -6.36 1.11
C GLU A 76 -10.29 -4.97 1.19
N PRO A 77 -10.13 -4.25 0.08
CA PRO A 77 -9.34 -3.00 0.10
C PRO A 77 -9.92 -1.89 0.97
N THR A 78 -11.24 -1.79 1.09
CA THR A 78 -11.84 -0.67 1.85
C THR A 78 -11.83 -0.90 3.34
N THR A 79 -11.81 -2.15 3.80
CA THR A 79 -11.84 -2.47 5.23
C THR A 79 -10.55 -3.07 5.75
N GLY A 80 -9.74 -3.65 4.86
CA GLY A 80 -8.54 -4.36 5.26
C GLY A 80 -8.79 -5.76 5.81
N VAL A 81 -10.03 -6.23 5.80
CA VAL A 81 -10.34 -7.55 6.36
C VAL A 81 -9.89 -8.64 5.42
N CYS A 82 -9.20 -9.65 5.96
CA CYS A 82 -8.81 -10.83 5.19
C CYS A 82 -10.05 -11.67 4.92
N VAL A 83 -10.37 -11.83 3.63
CA VAL A 83 -11.56 -12.55 3.22
C VAL A 83 -11.28 -13.93 2.70
N ARG A 84 -10.00 -14.27 2.50
CA ARG A 84 -9.60 -15.59 2.04
C ARG A 84 -8.13 -15.82 2.38
N GLY A 85 -7.79 -17.04 2.71
CA GLY A 85 -6.42 -17.42 2.99
C GLY A 85 -6.15 -17.68 4.45
N PRO A 86 -4.89 -17.86 4.81
CA PRO A 86 -4.53 -18.36 6.15
C PRO A 86 -4.89 -17.43 7.31
N CYS A 87 -5.08 -16.14 7.05
CA CYS A 87 -5.43 -15.21 8.13
C CYS A 87 -6.87 -14.71 8.04
N PHE A 88 -7.77 -15.54 7.52
CA PHE A 88 -9.19 -15.18 7.35
C PHE A 88 -9.73 -14.52 8.61
N GLY A 89 -10.37 -13.37 8.44
CA GLY A 89 -10.94 -12.60 9.56
C GLY A 89 -9.98 -11.60 10.19
N ALA A 90 -8.68 -11.74 9.99
CA ALA A 90 -7.73 -10.74 10.47
C ALA A 90 -7.85 -9.47 9.63
N ARG A 91 -7.26 -8.39 10.09
CA ARG A 91 -7.40 -7.09 9.45
C ARG A 91 -6.04 -6.43 9.29
N LEU A 92 -5.77 -5.90 8.10
CA LEU A 92 -4.58 -5.10 7.89
C LEU A 92 -4.63 -3.88 8.82
N ALA A 93 -3.48 -3.47 9.31
CA ALA A 93 -3.42 -2.29 10.16
C ALA A 93 -3.61 -1.04 9.31
N ALA A 94 -4.72 -0.37 9.48
CA ALA A 94 -5.03 0.85 8.74
C ALA A 94 -4.22 2.01 9.28
N LEU A 95 -3.75 2.86 8.38
CA LEU A 95 -3.06 4.09 8.75
C LEU A 95 -3.99 5.27 8.48
N PRO A 96 -4.23 6.12 9.49
CA PRO A 96 -5.12 7.25 9.30
C PRO A 96 -4.46 8.29 8.41
N ILE A 97 -5.18 8.75 7.41
CA ILE A 97 -4.68 9.77 6.50
C ILE A 97 -5.67 10.92 6.43
N ALA A 98 -5.17 12.09 6.05
CA ALA A 98 -5.98 13.26 5.78
C ALA A 98 -5.55 13.82 4.43
N ILE A 99 -6.50 14.37 3.68
CA ILE A 99 -6.22 14.98 2.41
C ILE A 99 -6.43 16.48 2.56
N ALA A 100 -5.38 17.25 2.26
CA ALA A 100 -5.44 18.70 2.33
C ALA A 100 -4.53 19.27 1.25
N ARG A 101 -5.02 20.31 0.56
CA ARG A 101 -4.25 21.02 -0.46
C ARG A 101 -3.71 20.09 -1.53
N GLY A 102 -4.50 19.09 -1.92
CA GLY A 102 -4.11 18.13 -2.95
C GLY A 102 -3.04 17.15 -2.52
N LYS A 103 -2.76 17.04 -1.24
CA LYS A 103 -1.72 16.14 -0.72
C LYS A 103 -2.28 15.22 0.34
N VAL A 104 -1.62 14.09 0.51
CA VAL A 104 -1.99 13.07 1.48
C VAL A 104 -1.02 13.17 2.67
N TRP A 105 -1.58 13.26 3.87
CA TRP A 105 -0.83 13.39 5.11
C TRP A 105 -1.18 12.25 6.04
N LEU A 106 -0.20 11.80 6.82
CA LEU A 106 -0.50 10.88 7.91
C LEU A 106 -1.05 11.69 9.08
N ALA A 107 -2.02 11.11 9.77
CA ALA A 107 -2.73 11.76 10.87
C ALA A 107 -2.45 11.06 12.20
N HIS A 108 -2.99 11.63 13.29
CA HIS A 108 -2.97 11.05 14.64
C HIS A 108 -1.57 10.73 15.16
N GLY A 109 -0.62 11.64 14.96
CA GLY A 109 0.70 11.54 15.57
C GLY A 109 1.68 10.63 14.85
N ILE A 110 1.28 10.06 13.72
CA ILE A 110 2.21 9.27 12.92
C ILE A 110 2.97 10.21 11.99
N ALA A 111 4.29 10.09 11.96
CA ALA A 111 5.12 10.99 11.16
C ALA A 111 5.62 10.28 9.92
N ALA A 112 5.58 10.95 8.78
CA ALA A 112 6.18 10.43 7.56
C ALA A 112 7.69 10.48 7.70
N ALA A 113 8.36 9.35 7.46
CA ALA A 113 9.81 9.29 7.47
C ALA A 113 10.38 9.61 6.09
N LYS A 114 9.65 9.22 5.05
CA LYS A 114 10.11 9.39 3.69
C LYS A 114 8.90 9.42 2.77
N PRO A 115 8.83 10.38 1.85
CA PRO A 115 7.70 10.45 0.93
C PRO A 115 7.64 9.20 0.05
N ALA A 116 6.47 8.92 -0.51
CA ALA A 116 6.29 7.83 -1.44
C ALA A 116 7.14 8.04 -2.69
N VAL A 117 7.66 6.94 -3.22
CA VAL A 117 8.34 6.97 -4.51
C VAL A 117 7.28 6.95 -5.60
N LYS A 118 7.38 7.91 -6.52
CA LYS A 118 6.41 7.98 -7.60
C LYS A 118 6.75 7.00 -8.69
N ARG A 119 6.18 5.89 -8.68
CA ARG A 119 6.40 5.01 -9.74
C ARG A 119 5.53 3.86 -9.63
N GLN A 120 5.33 3.24 -10.50
CA GLN A 120 4.43 2.33 -10.41
C GLN A 120 4.48 1.26 -11.10
N ASN A 121 4.10 0.53 -11.04
CA ASN A 121 4.19 -0.48 -11.60
C ASN A 121 3.40 -0.75 -12.69
N GLY A 122 3.52 -0.57 -12.60
CA GLY A 122 3.15 -0.68 -13.35
C GLY A 122 2.98 -0.96 -14.16
N ARG A 123 3.02 -0.84 -14.60
CA ARG A 123 3.09 -0.81 -15.41
C ARG A 123 3.56 -0.80 -15.90
N ALA A 124 3.73 -0.79 -16.12
CA ALA A 124 4.50 -0.47 -16.40
C ALA A 124 5.31 -0.45 -16.57
N ASP A 125 5.45 -0.37 -16.87
CA ASP A 125 6.36 -0.08 -16.74
C ASP A 125 7.00 -0.47 -16.80
N ARG A 126 7.02 -0.63 -17.07
CA ARG A 126 7.77 -0.70 -16.76
C ARG A 126 8.30 -1.16 -16.78
N GLN A 127 8.27 -1.16 -17.07
CA GLN A 127 8.97 -1.25 -16.72
C GLN A 127 9.49 -1.61 -16.66
N LYS A 128 9.57 -1.80 -16.95
CA LYS A 128 10.22 -1.89 -16.60
C LYS A 128 10.67 -2.24 -16.45
N ASP A 129 10.57 -2.29 -17.00
CA ASP A 129 11.20 -2.45 -16.54
C ASP A 129 11.50 -2.95 -16.35
N SER A 130 11.37 -3.27 -16.62
CA SER A 130 11.88 -3.64 -16.14
C SER A 130 12.18 -3.98 -15.78
N GLY A 131 11.91 -4.17 -16.19
CA GLY A 131 12.28 -4.32 -15.59
C GLY A 131 12.54 -4.55 -15.25
N PRO A 132 12.56 -4.55 -15.25
CA PRO A 132 12.87 -4.48 -14.62
C PRO A 132 13.16 -4.28 -14.28
N LYS A 133 13.04 -4.37 -14.19
CA LYS A 133 13.24 -3.93 -13.69
C LYS A 133 13.39 -3.70 -13.14
N ARG A 134 13.26 -3.89 -13.27
CA ARG A 134 13.33 -3.41 -12.76
C ARG A 134 13.48 -3.32 -12.27
N ALA A 135 13.10 -3.25 -12.67
CA ALA A 135 13.21 -2.99 -12.17
C ALA A 135 13.49 -2.85 -12.00
#